data_8f292489bfc1a01d06c9a782d2ae6cb6
#
_entry.id   8f292489bfc1a01d06c9a782d2ae6cb6
#
_cell.length_a   1.000
_cell.length_b   1.000
_cell.length_c   1.000
_cell.angle_alpha   90.00
_cell.angle_beta   90.00
_cell.angle_gamma   90.00
#
_symmetry.space_group_name_H-M   'P 1'
#
loop_
_entity.id
_entity.type
_entity.pdbx_description
1 polymer ?
#
loop_
_entity_poly.entity_id
_entity_poly.type
_entity_poly.pdbx_seq_one_letter_code
_entity_poly.pdbx_strand_id
1 'polypeptide(L)'
;MDMGTGKTRTALELIQHKLNKGKITRVFWICPCSTKKNLISDINKHSIFSATYIENIQDEFICVIGSETISKSDKYYLKLVNLIKQNTHSMLILDESHMFKNPKAVRTERISKLSNQVSNRMILTGTPVTQGIWDLYSQFYFLHPKILGYNSFYAFAANHLEYSEKYPGQIIDTHNTDYITKKINPYVYQITKKECLDLPPKTYTDSYFYFDDDQERVYNKIKQYFIDKIDLDNFNGEYILNMLNYLHRVASGYIDLEIKEEYYIEGEKCNRIIEFKHKNYNRAIETIEQLKLTPKGSKTIIWHKFNSDLELLQHVLDKEQIKYVYVNGKSKLKDREKAIEQFKVSKDINTLVVNINVGNLGLNLQEANYMIYYNSTFDYAKRIQSEDRIYRIGQNKNCHIIDVLSYSGIDSMIEKSIENKSSLARCIRQEINEIKDDKEKIEEFKKKILNEF
;
A
#
# COMPACT_ATOMS: atom_id res chain seq x y z
N MET A 1 -3.91 -16.13 -3.21
CA MET A 1 -2.65 -16.35 -3.97
C MET A 1 -1.73 -15.17 -3.75
N ASP A 2 -0.48 -15.41 -3.37
CA ASP A 2 0.51 -14.35 -3.17
C ASP A 2 0.74 -13.50 -4.44
N MET A 3 1.34 -12.33 -4.29
CA MET A 3 1.71 -11.52 -5.45
C MET A 3 2.79 -12.23 -6.29
N GLY A 4 2.66 -12.17 -7.62
CA GLY A 4 3.62 -12.81 -8.52
C GLY A 4 3.51 -14.32 -8.67
N THR A 5 2.47 -14.98 -8.11
CA THR A 5 2.22 -16.44 -8.24
C THR A 5 1.35 -16.82 -9.44
N GLY A 6 1.12 -15.89 -10.37
CA GLY A 6 0.39 -16.19 -11.61
C GLY A 6 -1.13 -16.02 -11.53
N LYS A 7 -1.66 -15.17 -10.63
CA LYS A 7 -3.12 -14.89 -10.50
C LYS A 7 -3.81 -14.64 -11.84
N THR A 8 -3.23 -13.79 -12.69
CA THR A 8 -3.79 -13.47 -14.02
C THR A 8 -3.90 -14.70 -14.90
N ARG A 9 -2.84 -15.51 -14.97
CA ARG A 9 -2.83 -16.75 -15.78
C ARG A 9 -3.86 -17.76 -15.27
N THR A 10 -3.92 -17.99 -13.96
CA THR A 10 -4.93 -18.87 -13.35
C THR A 10 -6.36 -18.40 -13.65
N ALA A 11 -6.60 -17.09 -13.62
CA ALA A 11 -7.91 -16.53 -13.99
C ALA A 11 -8.22 -16.76 -15.47
N LEU A 12 -7.25 -16.59 -16.37
CA LEU A 12 -7.43 -16.83 -17.81
C LEU A 12 -7.73 -18.31 -18.12
N GLU A 13 -7.06 -19.25 -17.47
CA GLU A 13 -7.36 -20.68 -17.58
C GLU A 13 -8.77 -21.02 -17.10
N LEU A 14 -9.21 -20.41 -15.99
CA LEU A 14 -10.57 -20.59 -15.50
C LEU A 14 -11.62 -19.97 -16.45
N ILE A 15 -11.33 -18.83 -17.04
CA ILE A 15 -12.16 -18.18 -18.06
C ILE A 15 -12.30 -19.13 -19.27
N GLN A 16 -11.20 -19.68 -19.77
CA GLN A 16 -11.21 -20.63 -20.89
C GLN A 16 -12.05 -21.87 -20.58
N HIS A 17 -11.89 -22.42 -19.39
CA HIS A 17 -12.70 -23.57 -18.95
C HIS A 17 -14.21 -23.26 -18.88
N LYS A 18 -14.58 -22.07 -18.39
CA LYS A 18 -15.99 -21.65 -18.32
C LYS A 18 -16.57 -21.34 -19.70
N LEU A 19 -15.78 -20.76 -20.60
CA LEU A 19 -16.16 -20.51 -22.00
C LEU A 19 -16.41 -21.83 -22.72
N ASN A 20 -15.51 -22.81 -22.62
CA ASN A 20 -15.66 -24.14 -23.23
C ASN A 20 -16.92 -24.89 -22.74
N LYS A 21 -17.36 -24.58 -21.49
CA LYS A 21 -18.61 -25.13 -20.93
C LYS A 21 -19.85 -24.31 -21.27
N GLY A 22 -19.74 -23.28 -22.09
CA GLY A 22 -20.85 -22.38 -22.43
C GLY A 22 -21.41 -21.57 -21.26
N LYS A 23 -20.66 -21.45 -20.16
CA LYS A 23 -21.12 -20.76 -18.92
C LYS A 23 -20.94 -19.26 -18.97
N ILE A 24 -20.10 -18.75 -19.84
CA ILE A 24 -19.83 -17.31 -20.01
C ILE A 24 -19.69 -16.97 -21.49
N THR A 25 -20.13 -15.77 -21.85
CA THR A 25 -20.03 -15.19 -23.19
C THR A 25 -19.15 -13.93 -23.21
N ARG A 26 -18.91 -13.30 -22.06
CA ARG A 26 -18.11 -12.08 -21.93
C ARG A 26 -17.50 -11.95 -20.53
N VAL A 27 -16.36 -11.28 -20.43
CA VAL A 27 -15.69 -11.00 -19.16
C VAL A 27 -15.54 -9.49 -18.96
N PHE A 28 -15.88 -9.02 -17.77
CA PHE A 28 -15.61 -7.66 -17.29
C PHE A 28 -14.56 -7.75 -16.19
N TRP A 29 -13.37 -7.22 -16.47
CA TRP A 29 -12.24 -7.29 -15.54
C TRP A 29 -11.91 -5.91 -14.98
N ILE A 30 -12.15 -5.75 -13.69
CA ILE A 30 -11.93 -4.50 -12.96
C ILE A 30 -10.59 -4.61 -12.25
N CYS A 31 -9.71 -3.65 -12.51
CA CYS A 31 -8.37 -3.57 -11.92
C CYS A 31 -8.02 -2.12 -11.57
N PRO A 32 -6.95 -1.85 -10.80
CA PRO A 32 -6.45 -0.48 -10.63
C PRO A 32 -6.15 0.18 -11.99
N CYS A 33 -6.46 1.47 -12.13
CA CYS A 33 -6.22 2.19 -13.40
C CYS A 33 -4.77 2.08 -13.89
N SER A 34 -3.84 2.06 -12.94
CA SER A 34 -2.40 1.95 -13.21
C SER A 34 -1.96 0.60 -13.78
N THR A 35 -2.73 -0.46 -13.57
CA THR A 35 -2.39 -1.82 -14.03
C THR A 35 -3.09 -2.23 -15.32
N LYS A 36 -4.04 -1.42 -15.83
CA LYS A 36 -4.84 -1.73 -17.03
C LYS A 36 -4.00 -2.16 -18.25
N LYS A 37 -2.92 -1.40 -18.54
CA LYS A 37 -2.04 -1.65 -19.67
C LYS A 37 -1.30 -2.99 -19.52
N ASN A 38 -0.76 -3.24 -18.33
CA ASN A 38 -0.06 -4.48 -18.03
C ASN A 38 -1.01 -5.68 -18.09
N LEU A 39 -2.23 -5.53 -17.56
CA LEU A 39 -3.24 -6.58 -17.63
C LEU A 39 -3.58 -6.95 -19.08
N ILE A 40 -3.81 -5.98 -19.97
CA ILE A 40 -4.06 -6.28 -21.39
C ILE A 40 -2.84 -6.94 -22.03
N SER A 41 -1.64 -6.48 -21.73
CA SER A 41 -0.41 -7.12 -22.21
C SER A 41 -0.29 -8.58 -21.74
N ASP A 42 -0.61 -8.84 -20.48
CA ASP A 42 -0.60 -10.20 -19.92
C ASP A 42 -1.69 -11.09 -20.54
N ILE A 43 -2.90 -10.55 -20.78
CA ILE A 43 -3.97 -11.26 -21.48
C ILE A 43 -3.53 -11.66 -22.88
N ASN A 44 -3.00 -10.71 -23.65
CA ASN A 44 -2.53 -10.97 -25.03
C ASN A 44 -1.36 -11.96 -25.07
N LYS A 45 -0.51 -11.97 -24.05
CA LYS A 45 0.64 -12.88 -23.97
C LYS A 45 0.26 -14.30 -23.57
N HIS A 46 -0.75 -14.46 -22.72
CA HIS A 46 -1.08 -15.72 -22.05
C HIS A 46 -2.43 -16.32 -22.45
N SER A 47 -3.14 -15.70 -23.40
CA SER A 47 -4.41 -16.21 -23.90
C SER A 47 -4.68 -15.83 -25.35
N ILE A 48 -5.71 -16.42 -25.92
CA ILE A 48 -6.25 -16.11 -27.27
C ILE A 48 -7.35 -15.05 -27.21
N PHE A 49 -7.67 -14.52 -26.04
CA PHE A 49 -8.80 -13.61 -25.85
C PHE A 49 -8.47 -12.21 -26.37
N SER A 50 -9.44 -11.62 -27.08
CA SER A 50 -9.41 -10.19 -27.38
C SER A 50 -9.77 -9.39 -26.13
N ALA A 51 -8.97 -8.38 -25.82
CA ALA A 51 -9.16 -7.51 -24.66
C ALA A 51 -8.97 -6.04 -25.01
N THR A 52 -9.86 -5.18 -24.50
CA THR A 52 -9.75 -3.74 -24.66
C THR A 52 -10.27 -2.98 -23.43
N TYR A 53 -10.05 -1.68 -23.42
CA TYR A 53 -10.59 -0.79 -22.36
C TYR A 53 -12.08 -0.51 -22.59
N ILE A 54 -12.81 -0.23 -21.51
CA ILE A 54 -14.24 0.13 -21.59
C ILE A 54 -14.49 1.34 -22.50
N GLU A 55 -13.51 2.23 -22.62
CA GLU A 55 -13.57 3.39 -23.49
C GLU A 55 -13.79 2.99 -24.96
N ASN A 56 -13.12 1.92 -25.40
CA ASN A 56 -13.03 1.48 -26.79
C ASN A 56 -13.76 0.15 -27.09
N ILE A 57 -14.47 -0.42 -26.10
CA ILE A 57 -15.09 -1.73 -26.24
C ILE A 57 -16.14 -1.76 -27.35
N GLN A 58 -16.03 -2.75 -28.20
CA GLN A 58 -16.99 -3.15 -29.24
C GLN A 58 -17.39 -4.61 -28.98
N ASP A 59 -16.75 -5.55 -29.67
CA ASP A 59 -17.06 -6.98 -29.60
C ASP A 59 -16.02 -7.81 -28.86
N GLU A 60 -15.00 -7.16 -28.28
CA GLU A 60 -13.96 -7.89 -27.57
C GLU A 60 -14.49 -8.68 -26.38
N PHE A 61 -13.91 -9.87 -26.20
CA PHE A 61 -14.37 -10.82 -25.18
C PHE A 61 -14.09 -10.34 -23.76
N ILE A 62 -12.96 -9.65 -23.53
CA ILE A 62 -12.60 -9.09 -22.20
C ILE A 62 -12.63 -7.57 -22.24
N CYS A 63 -13.49 -7.00 -21.41
CA CYS A 63 -13.56 -5.56 -21.17
C CYS A 63 -12.80 -5.20 -19.89
N VAL A 64 -11.71 -4.41 -20.00
CA VAL A 64 -10.88 -3.97 -18.87
C VAL A 64 -11.30 -2.57 -18.40
N ILE A 65 -11.52 -2.43 -17.08
CA ILE A 65 -12.06 -1.22 -16.48
C ILE A 65 -11.22 -0.83 -15.27
N GLY A 66 -10.93 0.47 -15.12
CA GLY A 66 -10.26 0.99 -13.91
C GLY A 66 -11.20 1.09 -12.72
N SER A 67 -10.76 0.64 -11.55
CA SER A 67 -11.53 0.74 -10.30
C SER A 67 -11.85 2.19 -9.93
N GLU A 68 -10.90 3.12 -10.18
CA GLU A 68 -11.07 4.55 -9.98
C GLU A 68 -12.04 5.16 -11.01
N THR A 69 -12.07 4.63 -12.22
CA THR A 69 -13.01 5.04 -13.28
C THR A 69 -14.45 4.77 -12.85
N ILE A 70 -14.68 3.59 -12.22
CA ILE A 70 -16.02 3.23 -11.70
C ILE A 70 -16.47 4.22 -10.62
N SER A 71 -15.56 4.74 -9.79
CA SER A 71 -15.90 5.71 -8.74
C SER A 71 -16.19 7.10 -9.29
N LYS A 72 -15.42 7.55 -10.29
CA LYS A 72 -15.35 8.95 -10.71
C LYS A 72 -16.19 9.28 -11.94
N SER A 73 -16.59 8.27 -12.75
CA SER A 73 -17.28 8.48 -14.02
C SER A 73 -18.59 7.76 -14.11
N ASP A 74 -19.68 8.49 -14.03
CA ASP A 74 -21.02 7.94 -14.24
C ASP A 74 -21.19 7.44 -15.68
N LYS A 75 -20.60 8.11 -16.67
CA LYS A 75 -20.62 7.68 -18.07
C LYS A 75 -20.14 6.25 -18.24
N TYR A 76 -18.96 5.92 -17.70
CA TYR A 76 -18.38 4.58 -17.85
C TYR A 76 -19.05 3.56 -16.93
N TYR A 77 -19.52 3.97 -15.78
CA TYR A 77 -20.35 3.11 -14.94
C TYR A 77 -21.65 2.71 -15.63
N LEU A 78 -22.40 3.64 -16.21
CA LEU A 78 -23.62 3.37 -16.94
C LEU A 78 -23.36 2.53 -18.21
N LYS A 79 -22.24 2.79 -18.92
CA LYS A 79 -21.80 1.95 -20.04
C LYS A 79 -21.60 0.50 -19.58
N LEU A 80 -20.93 0.28 -18.46
CA LEU A 80 -20.73 -1.05 -17.87
C LEU A 80 -22.04 -1.72 -17.49
N VAL A 81 -22.97 -0.98 -16.84
CA VAL A 81 -24.34 -1.49 -16.51
C VAL A 81 -25.04 -1.99 -17.75
N ASN A 82 -25.04 -1.21 -18.83
CA ASN A 82 -25.72 -1.58 -20.08
C ASN A 82 -25.06 -2.80 -20.74
N LEU A 83 -23.73 -2.86 -20.76
CA LEU A 83 -23.01 -4.02 -21.30
C LEU A 83 -23.29 -5.31 -20.52
N ILE A 84 -23.39 -5.23 -19.20
CA ILE A 84 -23.74 -6.38 -18.34
C ILE A 84 -25.17 -6.83 -18.60
N LYS A 85 -26.12 -5.91 -18.71
CA LYS A 85 -27.53 -6.23 -19.02
C LYS A 85 -27.69 -6.94 -20.38
N GLN A 86 -26.86 -6.57 -21.36
CA GLN A 86 -26.86 -7.20 -22.67
C GLN A 86 -26.16 -8.58 -22.67
N ASN A 87 -25.35 -8.88 -21.65
CA ASN A 87 -24.54 -10.08 -21.53
C ASN A 87 -24.77 -10.77 -20.19
N THR A 88 -25.94 -11.35 -19.98
CA THR A 88 -26.33 -11.97 -18.68
C THR A 88 -25.43 -13.17 -18.30
N HIS A 89 -24.90 -13.90 -19.27
CA HIS A 89 -23.93 -14.99 -19.09
C HIS A 89 -22.48 -14.45 -19.04
N SER A 90 -22.27 -13.39 -18.30
CA SER A 90 -20.94 -12.78 -18.16
C SER A 90 -20.26 -13.15 -16.85
N MET A 91 -18.95 -12.89 -16.82
CA MET A 91 -18.12 -13.01 -15.63
C MET A 91 -17.58 -11.64 -15.21
N LEU A 92 -17.69 -11.31 -13.93
CA LEU A 92 -17.13 -10.09 -13.34
C LEU A 92 -15.98 -10.45 -12.44
N ILE A 93 -14.79 -9.87 -12.71
CA ILE A 93 -13.56 -10.12 -11.97
C ILE A 93 -13.11 -8.83 -11.29
N LEU A 94 -12.80 -8.90 -10.00
CA LEU A 94 -12.15 -7.82 -9.25
C LEU A 94 -10.70 -8.19 -8.98
N ASP A 95 -9.79 -7.50 -9.63
CA ASP A 95 -8.36 -7.57 -9.33
C ASP A 95 -8.02 -6.55 -8.24
N GLU A 96 -7.10 -6.92 -7.36
CA GLU A 96 -6.79 -6.21 -6.13
C GLU A 96 -8.06 -5.88 -5.31
N SER A 97 -8.85 -6.92 -5.04
CA SER A 97 -10.17 -6.81 -4.43
C SER A 97 -10.18 -6.11 -3.06
N HIS A 98 -9.04 -6.04 -2.37
CA HIS A 98 -8.89 -5.25 -1.14
C HIS A 98 -9.20 -3.76 -1.32
N MET A 99 -9.15 -3.23 -2.55
CA MET A 99 -9.58 -1.86 -2.86
C MET A 99 -11.09 -1.64 -2.68
N PHE A 100 -11.88 -2.72 -2.63
CA PHE A 100 -13.34 -2.71 -2.47
C PHE A 100 -13.77 -3.13 -1.06
N LYS A 101 -12.88 -3.10 -0.08
CA LYS A 101 -13.13 -3.52 1.30
C LYS A 101 -14.10 -2.63 2.08
N ASN A 102 -14.11 -1.31 1.80
CA ASN A 102 -14.98 -0.36 2.48
C ASN A 102 -16.41 -0.41 1.88
N PRO A 103 -17.42 -0.89 2.64
CA PRO A 103 -18.79 -1.03 2.15
C PRO A 103 -19.47 0.30 1.81
N LYS A 104 -19.02 1.41 2.40
CA LYS A 104 -19.57 2.77 2.17
C LYS A 104 -18.91 3.50 1.00
N ALA A 105 -17.88 2.93 0.39
CA ALA A 105 -17.22 3.57 -0.75
C ALA A 105 -18.04 3.45 -2.03
N VAL A 106 -18.18 4.53 -2.79
CA VAL A 106 -18.95 4.59 -4.05
C VAL A 106 -18.60 3.44 -5.00
N ARG A 107 -17.31 3.12 -5.14
CA ARG A 107 -16.87 2.00 -5.98
C ARG A 107 -17.42 0.66 -5.51
N THR A 108 -17.46 0.43 -4.19
CA THR A 108 -17.92 -0.82 -3.59
C THR A 108 -19.43 -0.98 -3.77
N GLU A 109 -20.19 0.09 -3.53
CA GLU A 109 -21.64 0.08 -3.76
C GLU A 109 -22.00 -0.19 -5.22
N ARG A 110 -21.32 0.51 -6.16
CA ARG A 110 -21.53 0.33 -7.60
C ARG A 110 -21.26 -1.10 -8.05
N ILE A 111 -20.15 -1.67 -7.60
CA ILE A 111 -19.76 -3.04 -7.95
C ILE A 111 -20.71 -4.07 -7.30
N SER A 112 -21.12 -3.88 -6.06
CA SER A 112 -22.08 -4.76 -5.39
C SER A 112 -23.44 -4.79 -6.10
N LYS A 113 -23.90 -3.65 -6.64
CA LYS A 113 -25.12 -3.61 -7.48
C LYS A 113 -24.95 -4.38 -8.79
N LEU A 114 -23.76 -4.33 -9.40
CA LEU A 114 -23.49 -5.06 -10.64
C LEU A 114 -23.30 -6.56 -10.41
N SER A 115 -22.74 -6.95 -9.27
CA SER A 115 -22.46 -8.36 -8.97
C SER A 115 -23.71 -9.24 -9.08
N ASN A 116 -24.88 -8.73 -8.71
CA ASN A 116 -26.15 -9.46 -8.78
C ASN A 116 -26.70 -9.64 -10.21
N GLN A 117 -26.10 -8.96 -11.20
CA GLN A 117 -26.55 -9.01 -12.60
C GLN A 117 -25.67 -9.94 -13.48
N VAL A 118 -24.60 -10.52 -12.91
CA VAL A 118 -23.70 -11.43 -13.61
C VAL A 118 -23.79 -12.85 -13.06
N SER A 119 -23.62 -13.84 -13.92
CA SER A 119 -23.72 -15.26 -13.53
C SER A 119 -22.46 -15.77 -12.81
N ASN A 120 -21.29 -15.20 -13.10
CA ASN A 120 -20.01 -15.64 -12.55
C ASN A 120 -19.24 -14.48 -11.95
N ARG A 121 -18.59 -14.70 -10.81
CA ARG A 121 -17.80 -13.69 -10.09
C ARG A 121 -16.50 -14.29 -9.59
N MET A 122 -15.45 -13.46 -9.58
CA MET A 122 -14.15 -13.82 -9.05
C MET A 122 -13.49 -12.61 -8.40
N ILE A 123 -12.77 -12.83 -7.34
CA ILE A 123 -11.88 -11.83 -6.73
C ILE A 123 -10.44 -12.33 -6.75
N LEU A 124 -9.52 -11.44 -7.02
CA LEU A 124 -8.08 -11.70 -7.04
C LEU A 124 -7.40 -10.70 -6.10
N THR A 125 -6.60 -11.19 -5.17
CA THR A 125 -5.79 -10.35 -4.29
C THR A 125 -4.65 -11.15 -3.68
N GLY A 126 -3.54 -10.49 -3.38
CA GLY A 126 -2.46 -11.03 -2.57
C GLY A 126 -2.61 -10.70 -1.07
N THR A 127 -3.42 -9.70 -0.75
CA THR A 127 -3.60 -9.18 0.61
C THR A 127 -5.08 -8.92 0.90
N PRO A 128 -5.89 -9.96 1.15
CA PRO A 128 -7.33 -9.81 1.34
C PRO A 128 -7.68 -9.03 2.61
N VAL A 129 -6.85 -9.13 3.63
CA VAL A 129 -7.01 -8.45 4.93
C VAL A 129 -5.86 -7.46 5.10
N THR A 130 -6.18 -6.19 5.27
CA THR A 130 -5.19 -5.10 5.44
C THR A 130 -5.34 -4.37 6.77
N GLN A 131 -6.58 -4.27 7.29
CA GLN A 131 -6.88 -3.59 8.55
C GLN A 131 -7.47 -4.54 9.59
N GLY A 132 -8.33 -5.47 9.18
CA GLY A 132 -8.96 -6.43 10.06
C GLY A 132 -9.91 -7.32 9.27
N ILE A 133 -10.52 -8.30 9.95
CA ILE A 133 -11.39 -9.30 9.33
C ILE A 133 -12.61 -8.69 8.63
N TRP A 134 -13.00 -7.49 9.03
CA TRP A 134 -14.09 -6.74 8.37
C TRP A 134 -13.78 -6.36 6.92
N ASP A 135 -12.50 -6.32 6.54
CA ASP A 135 -12.09 -6.10 5.14
C ASP A 135 -12.64 -7.19 4.22
N LEU A 136 -12.97 -8.37 4.76
CA LEU A 136 -13.50 -9.50 4.00
C LEU A 136 -14.99 -9.33 3.67
N TYR A 137 -15.76 -8.58 4.46
CA TYR A 137 -17.21 -8.48 4.27
C TYR A 137 -17.57 -8.10 2.83
N SER A 138 -17.13 -6.94 2.36
CA SER A 138 -17.51 -6.44 1.02
C SER A 138 -16.97 -7.32 -0.11
N GLN A 139 -15.79 -7.92 0.07
CA GLN A 139 -15.17 -8.81 -0.91
C GLN A 139 -15.98 -10.09 -1.09
N PHE A 140 -16.44 -10.72 0.01
CA PHE A 140 -17.27 -11.92 -0.07
C PHE A 140 -18.75 -11.63 -0.37
N TYR A 141 -19.24 -10.46 0.04
CA TYR A 141 -20.57 -9.99 -0.37
C TYR A 141 -20.65 -9.81 -1.90
N PHE A 142 -19.61 -9.31 -2.53
CA PHE A 142 -19.50 -9.25 -3.99
C PHE A 142 -19.59 -10.65 -4.62
N LEU A 143 -18.92 -11.66 -4.07
CA LEU A 143 -19.01 -13.03 -4.57
C LEU A 143 -20.43 -13.57 -4.44
N HIS A 144 -20.96 -13.57 -3.23
CA HIS A 144 -22.37 -13.88 -2.97
C HIS A 144 -22.72 -13.55 -1.49
N PRO A 145 -23.83 -12.84 -1.21
CA PRO A 145 -24.23 -12.49 0.16
C PRO A 145 -24.41 -13.70 1.09
N LYS A 146 -24.86 -14.84 0.55
CA LYS A 146 -25.06 -16.07 1.34
C LYS A 146 -23.78 -16.72 1.85
N ILE A 147 -22.60 -16.36 1.34
CA ILE A 147 -21.31 -16.95 1.79
C ILE A 147 -21.11 -16.62 3.27
N LEU A 148 -21.20 -15.36 3.65
CA LEU A 148 -21.11 -14.92 5.04
C LEU A 148 -22.45 -15.00 5.78
N GLY A 149 -23.57 -15.00 5.04
CA GLY A 149 -24.93 -15.09 5.61
C GLY A 149 -25.49 -13.74 6.08
N TYR A 150 -24.87 -12.62 5.73
CA TYR A 150 -25.30 -11.28 6.13
C TYR A 150 -25.76 -10.45 4.93
N ASN A 151 -26.96 -9.89 5.04
CA ASN A 151 -27.54 -9.05 3.97
C ASN A 151 -27.07 -7.59 4.06
N SER A 152 -26.47 -7.16 5.16
CA SER A 152 -25.94 -5.82 5.36
C SER A 152 -24.64 -5.84 6.18
N PHE A 153 -23.80 -4.82 5.99
CA PHE A 153 -22.60 -4.64 6.82
C PHE A 153 -22.96 -4.42 8.29
N TYR A 154 -24.10 -3.78 8.58
CA TYR A 154 -24.53 -3.56 9.97
C TYR A 154 -24.85 -4.88 10.68
N ALA A 155 -25.50 -5.83 10.00
CA ALA A 155 -25.76 -7.15 10.56
C ALA A 155 -24.48 -7.95 10.77
N PHE A 156 -23.51 -7.85 9.86
CA PHE A 156 -22.18 -8.42 10.02
C PHE A 156 -21.44 -7.76 11.20
N ALA A 157 -21.44 -6.43 11.26
CA ALA A 157 -20.77 -5.68 12.29
C ALA A 157 -21.30 -6.00 13.70
N ALA A 158 -22.62 -6.08 13.87
CA ALA A 158 -23.24 -6.42 15.14
C ALA A 158 -22.85 -7.82 15.68
N ASN A 159 -22.42 -8.74 14.81
CA ASN A 159 -22.04 -10.10 15.20
C ASN A 159 -20.52 -10.30 15.32
N HIS A 160 -19.73 -9.39 14.75
CA HIS A 160 -18.28 -9.62 14.60
C HIS A 160 -17.41 -8.45 15.02
N LEU A 161 -17.98 -7.27 15.24
CA LEU A 161 -17.20 -6.07 15.55
C LEU A 161 -17.67 -5.44 16.85
N GLU A 162 -16.73 -5.10 17.69
CA GLU A 162 -16.97 -4.27 18.86
C GLU A 162 -16.55 -2.84 18.54
N TYR A 163 -17.46 -1.91 18.85
CA TYR A 163 -17.23 -0.48 18.62
C TYR A 163 -16.98 0.24 19.93
N SER A 164 -16.14 1.26 19.88
CA SER A 164 -15.93 2.15 21.01
C SER A 164 -17.20 2.91 21.37
N GLU A 165 -17.60 2.89 22.63
CA GLU A 165 -18.71 3.71 23.13
C GLU A 165 -18.42 5.21 23.03
N LYS A 166 -17.16 5.59 23.23
CA LYS A 166 -16.70 6.99 23.25
C LYS A 166 -16.49 7.58 21.85
N TYR A 167 -16.06 6.74 20.87
CA TYR A 167 -15.74 7.18 19.51
C TYR A 167 -16.59 6.45 18.48
N PRO A 168 -17.71 7.03 18.02
CA PRO A 168 -18.62 6.40 17.09
C PRO A 168 -17.93 5.92 15.81
N GLY A 169 -18.10 4.64 15.48
CA GLY A 169 -17.56 4.02 14.27
C GLY A 169 -16.14 3.47 14.38
N GLN A 170 -15.47 3.62 15.53
CA GLN A 170 -14.17 3.02 15.78
C GLN A 170 -14.32 1.57 16.23
N ILE A 171 -13.69 0.65 15.51
CA ILE A 171 -13.65 -0.77 15.86
C ILE A 171 -12.51 -0.99 16.85
N ILE A 172 -12.82 -1.58 18.01
CA ILE A 172 -11.85 -1.86 19.08
C ILE A 172 -11.51 -3.35 19.16
N ASP A 173 -12.45 -4.24 18.86
CA ASP A 173 -12.19 -5.68 18.87
C ASP A 173 -13.03 -6.41 17.81
N THR A 174 -12.74 -7.70 17.62
CA THR A 174 -13.42 -8.57 16.66
C THR A 174 -13.75 -9.93 17.30
N HIS A 175 -15.00 -10.38 17.07
CA HIS A 175 -15.50 -11.63 17.63
C HIS A 175 -15.83 -12.65 16.54
N ASN A 176 -15.96 -13.92 16.91
CA ASN A 176 -16.42 -15.01 16.03
C ASN A 176 -15.60 -15.11 14.71
N THR A 177 -14.30 -14.86 14.76
CA THR A 177 -13.42 -14.89 13.57
C THR A 177 -13.34 -16.28 12.96
N ASP A 178 -13.41 -17.35 13.77
CA ASP A 178 -13.44 -18.73 13.31
C ASP A 178 -14.68 -19.06 12.47
N TYR A 179 -15.82 -18.46 12.81
CA TYR A 179 -17.03 -18.60 12.01
C TYR A 179 -16.84 -18.04 10.61
N ILE A 180 -16.27 -16.82 10.49
CA ILE A 180 -15.97 -16.19 9.20
C ILE A 180 -15.01 -17.09 8.41
N THR A 181 -13.92 -17.52 9.03
CA THR A 181 -12.91 -18.36 8.39
C THR A 181 -13.52 -19.66 7.86
N LYS A 182 -14.33 -20.34 8.63
CA LYS A 182 -15.03 -21.56 8.20
C LYS A 182 -15.98 -21.31 7.03
N LYS A 183 -16.69 -20.17 7.02
CA LYS A 183 -17.64 -19.82 5.96
C LYS A 183 -16.98 -19.50 4.63
N ILE A 184 -15.84 -18.81 4.66
CA ILE A 184 -15.12 -18.41 3.44
C ILE A 184 -14.25 -19.50 2.85
N ASN A 185 -13.73 -20.41 3.67
CA ASN A 185 -12.73 -21.43 3.28
C ASN A 185 -13.10 -22.24 2.02
N PRO A 186 -14.36 -22.69 1.81
CA PRO A 186 -14.75 -23.42 0.60
C PRO A 186 -14.67 -22.59 -0.72
N TYR A 187 -14.57 -21.26 -0.59
CA TYR A 187 -14.55 -20.32 -1.73
C TYR A 187 -13.18 -19.67 -1.94
N VAL A 188 -12.16 -20.09 -1.16
CA VAL A 188 -10.82 -19.52 -1.19
C VAL A 188 -9.83 -20.52 -1.76
N TYR A 189 -9.06 -20.08 -2.74
CA TYR A 189 -7.85 -20.76 -3.15
C TYR A 189 -6.64 -19.94 -2.73
N GLN A 190 -5.84 -20.48 -1.83
CA GLN A 190 -4.65 -19.85 -1.31
C GLN A 190 -3.42 -20.65 -1.73
N ILE A 191 -2.39 -19.96 -2.18
CA ILE A 191 -1.07 -20.52 -2.46
C ILE A 191 -0.02 -19.45 -2.20
N THR A 192 1.05 -19.84 -1.56
CA THR A 192 2.20 -18.97 -1.28
C THR A 192 3.26 -19.10 -2.37
N LYS A 193 4.13 -18.09 -2.47
CA LYS A 193 5.29 -18.16 -3.38
C LYS A 193 6.17 -19.37 -3.10
N LYS A 194 6.36 -19.67 -1.82
CA LYS A 194 7.21 -20.77 -1.35
C LYS A 194 6.72 -22.15 -1.80
N GLU A 195 5.40 -22.30 -1.99
CA GLU A 195 4.76 -23.55 -2.42
C GLU A 195 4.77 -23.73 -3.94
N CYS A 196 4.85 -22.66 -4.71
CA CYS A 196 4.64 -22.73 -6.16
C CYS A 196 5.79 -22.19 -7.02
N LEU A 197 6.79 -21.55 -6.43
CA LEU A 197 7.89 -20.93 -7.16
C LEU A 197 9.23 -21.34 -6.56
N ASP A 198 10.15 -21.74 -7.41
CA ASP A 198 11.56 -21.86 -7.08
C ASP A 198 12.25 -20.52 -7.41
N LEU A 199 12.33 -19.65 -6.41
CA LEU A 199 12.92 -18.32 -6.52
C LEU A 199 14.30 -18.30 -5.87
N PRO A 200 15.25 -17.52 -6.41
CA PRO A 200 16.56 -17.33 -5.78
C PRO A 200 16.44 -16.83 -4.34
N PRO A 201 17.46 -17.05 -3.51
CA PRO A 201 17.49 -16.52 -2.15
C PRO A 201 17.23 -15.01 -2.08
N LYS A 202 16.56 -14.59 -1.01
CA LYS A 202 16.34 -13.20 -0.66
C LYS A 202 17.04 -12.91 0.66
N THR A 203 17.92 -11.91 0.67
CA THR A 203 18.68 -11.49 1.84
C THR A 203 18.29 -10.09 2.26
N TYR A 204 18.33 -9.84 3.56
CA TYR A 204 18.09 -8.54 4.18
C TYR A 204 19.36 -8.08 4.88
N THR A 205 19.66 -6.81 4.76
CA THR A 205 20.85 -6.16 5.37
C THR A 205 20.44 -4.78 5.83
N ASP A 206 20.85 -4.40 7.03
CA ASP A 206 20.62 -3.08 7.57
C ASP A 206 21.92 -2.28 7.49
N SER A 207 21.80 -1.02 7.14
CA SER A 207 22.88 -0.03 7.13
C SER A 207 22.48 1.15 8.00
N TYR A 208 23.38 1.60 8.87
CA TYR A 208 23.05 2.60 9.88
C TYR A 208 23.83 3.89 9.67
N PHE A 209 23.17 5.02 9.93
CA PHE A 209 23.78 6.33 9.97
C PHE A 209 23.41 7.07 11.27
N TYR A 210 24.23 8.05 11.64
CA TYR A 210 24.00 8.90 12.81
C TYR A 210 23.35 10.22 12.42
N PHE A 211 22.50 10.73 13.30
CA PHE A 211 22.04 12.11 13.22
C PHE A 211 23.22 13.07 13.46
N ASP A 212 23.17 14.23 12.83
CA ASP A 212 23.97 15.35 13.30
C ASP A 212 23.27 16.05 14.49
N ASP A 213 24.03 16.91 15.21
CA ASP A 213 23.53 17.58 16.41
C ASP A 213 22.27 18.41 16.17
N ASP A 214 22.13 19.02 14.97
CA ASP A 214 20.95 19.79 14.61
C ASP A 214 19.74 18.90 14.35
N GLN A 215 19.94 17.79 13.65
CA GLN A 215 18.91 16.79 13.40
C GLN A 215 18.37 16.19 14.71
N GLU A 216 19.28 15.82 15.61
CA GLU A 216 18.93 15.28 16.91
C GLU A 216 18.15 16.31 17.75
N ARG A 217 18.60 17.56 17.77
CA ARG A 217 17.95 18.66 18.46
C ARG A 217 16.52 18.88 17.94
N VAL A 218 16.33 18.93 16.62
CA VAL A 218 14.98 19.13 16.01
C VAL A 218 14.09 17.92 16.26
N TYR A 219 14.62 16.71 16.18
CA TYR A 219 13.91 15.47 16.48
C TYR A 219 13.36 15.47 17.91
N ASN A 220 14.23 15.76 18.90
CA ASN A 220 13.85 15.82 20.30
C ASN A 220 12.88 16.97 20.59
N LYS A 221 13.05 18.14 19.95
CA LYS A 221 12.14 19.27 20.10
C LYS A 221 10.72 18.94 19.60
N ILE A 222 10.58 18.25 18.48
CA ILE A 222 9.27 17.81 17.97
C ILE A 222 8.65 16.78 18.90
N LYS A 223 9.43 15.78 19.32
CA LYS A 223 9.00 14.75 20.24
C LYS A 223 8.43 15.37 21.53
N GLN A 224 9.20 16.25 22.15
CA GLN A 224 8.80 16.92 23.39
C GLN A 224 7.55 17.78 23.19
N TYR A 225 7.52 18.58 22.12
CA TYR A 225 6.36 19.43 21.79
C TYR A 225 5.05 18.63 21.71
N PHE A 226 5.05 17.49 21.03
CA PHE A 226 3.85 16.67 20.90
C PHE A 226 3.48 15.97 22.20
N ILE A 227 4.47 15.51 22.97
CA ILE A 227 4.23 14.82 24.26
C ILE A 227 3.69 15.78 25.31
N ASP A 228 4.23 17.00 25.41
CA ASP A 228 3.76 18.02 26.37
C ASP A 228 2.31 18.43 26.15
N LYS A 229 1.83 18.27 24.94
CA LYS A 229 0.46 18.59 24.54
C LYS A 229 -0.52 17.42 24.60
N ILE A 230 -0.06 16.24 24.96
CA ILE A 230 -0.96 15.12 25.17
C ILE A 230 -1.79 15.37 26.43
N ASP A 231 -3.10 15.49 26.24
CA ASP A 231 -4.12 15.48 27.27
C ASP A 231 -5.20 14.46 26.96
N LEU A 232 -6.18 14.30 27.84
CA LEU A 232 -7.26 13.33 27.66
C LEU A 232 -8.11 13.58 26.40
N ASP A 233 -8.20 14.83 25.96
CA ASP A 233 -9.08 15.21 24.85
C ASP A 233 -8.43 14.94 23.49
N ASN A 234 -7.10 15.07 23.38
CA ASN A 234 -6.36 14.89 22.13
C ASN A 234 -5.59 13.58 22.03
N PHE A 235 -5.53 12.77 23.09
CA PHE A 235 -4.85 11.48 23.08
C PHE A 235 -5.61 10.47 22.22
N ASN A 236 -5.28 10.45 20.94
CA ASN A 236 -5.84 9.51 19.97
C ASN A 236 -4.78 9.03 18.99
N GLY A 237 -5.09 7.90 18.32
CA GLY A 237 -4.14 7.27 17.41
C GLY A 237 -3.73 8.13 16.21
N GLU A 238 -4.55 9.09 15.79
CA GLU A 238 -4.21 9.99 14.68
C GLU A 238 -3.19 11.05 15.09
N TYR A 239 -3.36 11.62 16.29
CA TYR A 239 -2.41 12.58 16.86
C TYR A 239 -1.01 11.96 16.99
N ILE A 240 -0.93 10.76 17.57
CA ILE A 240 0.35 10.04 17.71
C ILE A 240 0.94 9.68 16.35
N LEU A 241 0.13 9.20 15.41
CA LEU A 241 0.63 8.91 14.05
C LEU A 241 1.14 10.16 13.32
N ASN A 242 0.56 11.32 13.55
CA ASN A 242 1.07 12.59 13.02
C ASN A 242 2.43 12.94 13.63
N MET A 243 2.58 12.81 14.94
CA MET A 243 3.89 12.97 15.63
C MET A 243 4.93 12.03 14.99
N LEU A 244 4.63 10.73 14.88
CA LEU A 244 5.54 9.74 14.28
C LEU A 244 5.90 10.06 12.82
N ASN A 245 4.95 10.61 12.04
CA ASN A 245 5.24 11.05 10.68
C ASN A 245 6.22 12.24 10.66
N TYR A 246 6.12 13.19 11.58
CA TYR A 246 7.07 14.30 11.68
C TYR A 246 8.44 13.83 12.13
N LEU A 247 8.51 12.95 13.13
CA LEU A 247 9.78 12.33 13.56
C LEU A 247 10.43 11.56 12.39
N HIS A 248 9.65 10.84 11.61
CA HIS A 248 10.15 10.12 10.44
C HIS A 248 10.65 11.05 9.33
N ARG A 249 10.05 12.24 9.15
CA ARG A 249 10.56 13.26 8.22
C ARG A 249 11.90 13.81 8.68
N VAL A 250 12.06 14.10 9.97
CA VAL A 250 13.37 14.52 10.53
C VAL A 250 14.40 13.42 10.30
N ALA A 251 14.07 12.17 10.66
CA ALA A 251 14.95 11.03 10.43
C ALA A 251 15.30 10.83 8.95
N SER A 252 14.43 11.23 8.02
CA SER A 252 14.70 11.22 6.58
C SER A 252 15.60 12.35 6.10
N GLY A 253 15.93 13.32 6.96
CA GLY A 253 16.83 14.44 6.65
C GLY A 253 16.14 15.74 6.22
N TYR A 254 14.79 15.83 6.24
CA TYR A 254 14.10 17.06 5.89
C TYR A 254 12.79 17.25 6.65
N ILE A 255 12.66 18.41 7.29
CA ILE A 255 11.37 18.91 7.78
C ILE A 255 11.28 20.42 7.58
N ASP A 256 10.12 20.89 7.17
CA ASP A 256 9.67 22.29 7.20
C ASP A 256 8.21 22.27 7.69
N LEU A 257 8.03 22.57 8.95
CA LEU A 257 6.75 22.47 9.64
C LEU A 257 6.49 23.75 10.44
N GLU A 258 5.37 24.39 10.17
CA GLU A 258 4.86 25.51 10.94
C GLU A 258 3.58 25.12 11.64
N ILE A 259 3.55 25.24 12.96
CA ILE A 259 2.35 24.99 13.77
C ILE A 259 1.87 26.33 14.33
N LYS A 260 0.62 26.67 14.00
CA LYS A 260 -0.04 27.86 14.55
C LYS A 260 -0.76 27.48 15.83
N GLU A 261 -0.41 28.13 16.91
CA GLU A 261 -1.05 27.97 18.20
C GLU A 261 -1.86 29.20 18.55
N GLU A 262 -3.07 28.97 19.00
CA GLU A 262 -3.93 29.99 19.56
C GLU A 262 -3.83 29.90 21.10
N TYR A 263 -3.60 31.02 21.73
CA TYR A 263 -3.61 31.13 23.19
C TYR A 263 -4.27 32.46 23.62
N TYR A 264 -4.67 32.58 24.85
CA TYR A 264 -5.36 33.75 25.34
C TYR A 264 -4.50 34.41 26.41
N ILE A 265 -4.31 35.75 26.32
CA ILE A 265 -3.72 36.60 27.35
C ILE A 265 -4.77 37.63 27.71
N GLU A 266 -5.14 37.68 28.98
CA GLU A 266 -6.14 38.64 29.52
C GLU A 266 -7.47 38.67 28.74
N GLY A 267 -7.86 37.53 28.16
CA GLY A 267 -9.08 37.38 27.32
C GLY A 267 -8.92 37.74 25.85
N GLU A 268 -7.78 38.25 25.44
CA GLU A 268 -7.47 38.52 24.06
C GLU A 268 -6.84 37.30 23.37
N LYS A 269 -7.33 36.97 22.14
CA LYS A 269 -6.82 35.86 21.33
C LYS A 269 -5.49 36.24 20.69
N CYS A 270 -4.44 35.53 21.06
CA CYS A 270 -3.10 35.65 20.51
C CYS A 270 -2.75 34.43 19.66
N ASN A 271 -1.87 34.62 18.69
CA ASN A 271 -1.35 33.55 17.85
C ASN A 271 0.17 33.44 18.00
N ARG A 272 0.67 32.23 18.11
CA ARG A 272 2.10 31.91 18.07
C ARG A 272 2.37 30.94 16.94
N ILE A 273 3.46 31.16 16.22
CA ILE A 273 3.97 30.22 15.22
C ILE A 273 5.17 29.49 15.82
N ILE A 274 5.11 28.16 15.82
CA ILE A 274 6.23 27.30 16.19
C ILE A 274 6.77 26.68 14.92
N GLU A 275 8.05 26.88 14.66
CA GLU A 275 8.71 26.38 13.47
C GLU A 275 9.67 25.26 13.83
N PHE A 276 9.63 24.20 12.99
CA PHE A 276 10.58 23.11 13.00
C PHE A 276 11.16 22.98 11.60
N LYS A 277 12.41 23.40 11.44
CA LYS A 277 13.11 23.39 10.15
C LYS A 277 14.42 22.64 10.29
N HIS A 278 14.65 21.72 9.38
CA HIS A 278 15.90 20.96 9.29
C HIS A 278 16.10 20.41 7.89
N LYS A 279 17.35 20.40 7.43
CA LYS A 279 17.76 19.76 6.18
C LYS A 279 19.20 19.26 6.28
N ASN A 280 19.39 17.96 6.06
CA ASN A 280 20.71 17.37 5.87
C ASN A 280 20.68 16.25 4.81
N TYR A 281 21.81 15.64 4.54
CA TYR A 281 21.98 14.62 3.51
C TYR A 281 22.52 13.30 4.07
N ASN A 282 22.65 13.12 5.37
CA ASN A 282 23.33 11.98 5.98
C ASN A 282 22.73 10.65 5.53
N ARG A 283 21.39 10.51 5.57
CA ARG A 283 20.71 9.32 5.08
C ARG A 283 20.88 9.13 3.57
N ALA A 284 20.87 10.22 2.78
CA ALA A 284 21.09 10.14 1.34
C ALA A 284 22.53 9.72 1.01
N ILE A 285 23.50 10.23 1.75
CA ILE A 285 24.91 9.83 1.61
C ILE A 285 25.05 8.34 1.90
N GLU A 286 24.54 7.85 3.04
CA GLU A 286 24.57 6.43 3.38
C GLU A 286 23.88 5.57 2.31
N THR A 287 22.71 5.99 1.83
CA THR A 287 22.00 5.30 0.74
C THR A 287 22.86 5.16 -0.51
N ILE A 288 23.62 6.20 -0.87
CA ILE A 288 24.49 6.19 -2.06
C ILE A 288 25.76 5.40 -1.81
N GLU A 289 26.30 5.38 -0.59
CA GLU A 289 27.41 4.48 -0.25
C GLU A 289 26.98 3.01 -0.40
N GLN A 290 25.79 2.64 0.09
CA GLN A 290 25.24 1.30 -0.13
C GLN A 290 25.02 1.00 -1.62
N LEU A 291 24.58 1.98 -2.41
CA LEU A 291 24.44 1.83 -3.85
C LEU A 291 25.79 1.56 -4.53
N LYS A 292 26.86 2.25 -4.12
CA LYS A 292 28.23 2.05 -4.65
C LYS A 292 28.78 0.65 -4.34
N LEU A 293 28.34 0.04 -3.23
CA LEU A 293 28.73 -1.33 -2.88
C LEU A 293 28.04 -2.39 -3.73
N THR A 294 26.97 -2.05 -4.47
CA THR A 294 26.34 -3.02 -5.37
C THR A 294 27.27 -3.40 -6.53
N PRO A 295 27.27 -4.66 -6.99
CA PRO A 295 28.14 -5.08 -8.10
C PRO A 295 27.88 -4.26 -9.37
N LYS A 296 28.96 -3.93 -10.09
CA LYS A 296 28.85 -3.16 -11.35
C LYS A 296 27.89 -3.83 -12.33
N GLY A 297 26.97 -3.03 -12.88
CA GLY A 297 25.95 -3.51 -13.83
C GLY A 297 24.71 -4.14 -13.17
N SER A 298 24.66 -4.26 -11.84
CA SER A 298 23.45 -4.63 -11.13
C SER A 298 22.45 -3.49 -11.17
N LYS A 299 21.19 -3.82 -11.46
CA LYS A 299 20.11 -2.83 -11.40
C LYS A 299 19.56 -2.74 -9.97
N THR A 300 19.48 -1.51 -9.47
CA THR A 300 19.09 -1.19 -8.10
C THR A 300 17.87 -0.28 -8.07
N ILE A 301 16.94 -0.55 -7.18
CA ILE A 301 15.78 0.30 -6.93
C ILE A 301 15.96 0.96 -5.57
N ILE A 302 15.87 2.29 -5.51
CA ILE A 302 15.84 3.04 -4.26
C ILE A 302 14.41 3.46 -3.97
N TRP A 303 13.85 2.93 -2.87
CA TRP A 303 12.52 3.27 -2.40
C TRP A 303 12.56 4.42 -1.41
N HIS A 304 11.65 5.40 -1.58
CA HIS A 304 11.49 6.51 -0.64
C HIS A 304 10.01 6.80 -0.36
N LYS A 305 9.72 7.45 0.77
CA LYS A 305 8.35 7.70 1.25
C LYS A 305 7.88 9.13 0.98
N PHE A 306 8.69 10.13 1.33
CA PHE A 306 8.33 11.54 1.24
C PHE A 306 8.81 12.18 -0.06
N ASN A 307 8.12 13.23 -0.54
CA ASN A 307 8.54 13.91 -1.76
C ASN A 307 9.89 14.63 -1.60
N SER A 308 10.17 15.16 -0.39
CA SER A 308 11.46 15.76 -0.04
C SER A 308 12.64 14.81 -0.15
N ASP A 309 12.42 13.51 0.09
CA ASP A 309 13.49 12.50 0.01
C ASP A 309 14.09 12.42 -1.40
N LEU A 310 13.24 12.58 -2.42
CA LEU A 310 13.71 12.59 -3.81
C LEU A 310 14.72 13.72 -4.06
N GLU A 311 14.45 14.93 -3.54
CA GLU A 311 15.35 16.08 -3.70
C GLU A 311 16.70 15.84 -3.00
N LEU A 312 16.68 15.24 -1.81
CA LEU A 312 17.90 14.89 -1.09
C LEU A 312 18.71 13.82 -1.82
N LEU A 313 18.05 12.78 -2.31
CA LEU A 313 18.67 11.72 -3.10
C LEU A 313 19.25 12.26 -4.43
N GLN A 314 18.50 13.10 -5.15
CA GLN A 314 18.96 13.70 -6.40
C GLN A 314 20.23 14.53 -6.19
N HIS A 315 20.25 15.36 -5.13
CA HIS A 315 21.43 16.16 -4.81
C HIS A 315 22.71 15.32 -4.65
N VAL A 316 22.61 14.19 -3.95
CA VAL A 316 23.78 13.32 -3.73
C VAL A 316 24.10 12.49 -4.98
N LEU A 317 23.09 11.96 -5.69
CA LEU A 317 23.28 11.22 -6.94
C LEU A 317 23.97 12.08 -8.01
N ASP A 318 23.55 13.34 -8.16
CA ASP A 318 24.10 14.27 -9.12
C ASP A 318 25.56 14.66 -8.75
N LYS A 319 25.81 14.89 -7.45
CA LYS A 319 27.16 15.15 -6.94
C LYS A 319 28.12 14.00 -7.22
N GLU A 320 27.65 12.77 -7.07
CA GLU A 320 28.42 11.54 -7.32
C GLU A 320 28.39 11.11 -8.81
N GLN A 321 27.76 11.90 -9.68
CA GLN A 321 27.66 11.66 -11.13
C GLN A 321 27.03 10.28 -11.48
N ILE A 322 26.14 9.78 -10.62
CA ILE A 322 25.44 8.52 -10.83
C ILE A 322 24.22 8.77 -11.73
N LYS A 323 24.14 8.04 -12.84
CA LYS A 323 22.99 8.12 -13.75
C LYS A 323 21.80 7.36 -13.17
N TYR A 324 20.67 8.02 -13.08
CA TYR A 324 19.41 7.45 -12.55
C TYR A 324 18.19 7.93 -13.34
N VAL A 325 17.09 7.25 -13.13
CA VAL A 325 15.74 7.71 -13.48
C VAL A 325 14.86 7.64 -12.24
N TYR A 326 13.76 8.40 -12.23
CA TYR A 326 12.88 8.41 -11.08
C TYR A 326 11.40 8.36 -11.45
N VAL A 327 10.57 7.87 -10.51
CA VAL A 327 9.12 7.85 -10.59
C VAL A 327 8.52 8.34 -9.28
N ASN A 328 7.75 9.41 -9.34
CA ASN A 328 7.08 9.99 -8.17
C ASN A 328 5.58 10.22 -8.40
N GLY A 329 4.87 10.73 -7.37
CA GLY A 329 3.44 11.01 -7.44
C GLY A 329 3.04 12.07 -8.46
N LYS A 330 3.92 13.03 -8.76
CA LYS A 330 3.69 14.14 -9.70
C LYS A 330 3.99 13.73 -11.15
N SER A 331 4.72 12.65 -11.39
CA SER A 331 5.08 12.19 -12.73
C SER A 331 3.83 11.77 -13.50
N LYS A 332 3.66 12.27 -14.75
CA LYS A 332 2.60 11.83 -15.66
C LYS A 332 2.80 10.37 -16.05
N LEU A 333 1.72 9.69 -16.44
CA LEU A 333 1.79 8.24 -16.77
C LEU A 333 2.82 7.94 -17.87
N LYS A 334 2.87 8.76 -18.92
CA LYS A 334 3.85 8.61 -20.01
C LYS A 334 5.30 8.75 -19.55
N ASP A 335 5.56 9.68 -18.63
CA ASP A 335 6.92 9.93 -18.11
C ASP A 335 7.36 8.75 -17.21
N ARG A 336 6.43 8.19 -16.44
CA ARG A 336 6.68 6.98 -15.63
C ARG A 336 7.04 5.79 -16.51
N GLU A 337 6.26 5.54 -17.57
CA GLU A 337 6.51 4.45 -18.52
C GLU A 337 7.88 4.61 -19.20
N LYS A 338 8.22 5.84 -19.61
CA LYS A 338 9.52 6.14 -20.22
C LYS A 338 10.67 5.91 -19.24
N ALA A 339 10.56 6.37 -18.00
CA ALA A 339 11.59 6.18 -16.98
C ALA A 339 11.82 4.68 -16.69
N ILE A 340 10.74 3.89 -16.58
CA ILE A 340 10.82 2.46 -16.34
C ILE A 340 11.46 1.75 -17.54
N GLU A 341 11.09 2.11 -18.76
CA GLU A 341 11.66 1.52 -19.98
C GLU A 341 13.16 1.85 -20.09
N GLN A 342 13.53 3.10 -19.82
CA GLN A 342 14.93 3.51 -19.77
C GLN A 342 15.70 2.69 -18.73
N PHE A 343 15.15 2.51 -17.53
CA PHE A 343 15.77 1.67 -16.51
C PHE A 343 15.97 0.24 -16.98
N LYS A 344 14.99 -0.36 -17.65
CA LYS A 344 15.06 -1.76 -18.11
C LYS A 344 16.10 -1.98 -19.19
N VAL A 345 16.12 -1.10 -20.21
CA VAL A 345 16.87 -1.33 -21.45
C VAL A 345 18.28 -0.73 -21.38
N SER A 346 18.48 0.40 -20.70
CA SER A 346 19.79 1.06 -20.64
C SER A 346 20.83 0.21 -19.92
N LYS A 347 22.05 0.20 -20.46
CA LYS A 347 23.23 -0.37 -19.80
C LYS A 347 23.91 0.64 -18.86
N ASP A 348 23.66 1.93 -19.07
CA ASP A 348 24.29 3.03 -18.32
C ASP A 348 23.44 3.47 -17.10
N ILE A 349 22.12 3.31 -17.17
CA ILE A 349 21.20 3.68 -16.10
C ILE A 349 20.86 2.44 -15.31
N ASN A 350 21.52 2.27 -14.17
CA ASN A 350 21.33 1.11 -13.30
C ASN A 350 20.54 1.44 -12.02
N THR A 351 20.16 2.69 -11.84
CA THR A 351 19.46 3.16 -10.63
C THR A 351 18.08 3.71 -10.98
N LEU A 352 17.06 3.23 -10.28
CA LEU A 352 15.68 3.72 -10.35
C LEU A 352 15.23 4.19 -8.96
N VAL A 353 14.87 5.46 -8.82
CA VAL A 353 14.36 6.04 -7.57
C VAL A 353 12.83 6.07 -7.62
N VAL A 354 12.15 5.45 -6.66
CA VAL A 354 10.69 5.28 -6.69
C VAL A 354 10.05 5.66 -5.36
N ASN A 355 9.00 6.48 -5.42
CA ASN A 355 8.17 6.70 -4.23
C ASN A 355 7.32 5.47 -3.93
N ILE A 356 7.37 4.96 -2.71
CA ILE A 356 6.71 3.71 -2.29
C ILE A 356 5.18 3.77 -2.45
N ASN A 357 4.57 4.95 -2.36
CA ASN A 357 3.14 5.13 -2.57
C ASN A 357 2.73 5.02 -4.05
N VAL A 358 3.69 5.21 -4.96
CA VAL A 358 3.50 5.08 -6.41
C VAL A 358 3.87 3.69 -6.90
N GLY A 359 4.70 2.97 -6.17
CA GLY A 359 5.16 1.62 -6.49
C GLY A 359 4.06 0.55 -6.56
N ASN A 360 2.85 0.84 -6.06
CA ASN A 360 1.65 -0.01 -6.21
C ASN A 360 1.13 -0.10 -7.66
N LEU A 361 1.82 0.54 -8.61
CA LEU A 361 1.42 0.66 -10.01
C LEU A 361 1.61 -0.60 -10.87
N GLY A 362 1.74 -1.79 -10.29
CA GLY A 362 1.87 -3.03 -11.05
C GLY A 362 3.15 -3.13 -11.88
N LEU A 363 4.22 -2.46 -11.44
CA LEU A 363 5.50 -2.45 -12.13
C LEU A 363 6.15 -3.83 -12.10
N ASN A 364 6.64 -4.29 -13.25
CA ASN A 364 7.50 -5.47 -13.35
C ASN A 364 8.95 -4.98 -13.41
N LEU A 365 9.72 -5.23 -12.38
CA LEU A 365 11.08 -4.72 -12.23
C LEU A 365 12.09 -5.85 -11.92
N GLN A 366 11.83 -7.05 -12.40
CA GLN A 366 12.64 -8.25 -12.18
C GLN A 366 14.05 -8.17 -12.80
N GLU A 367 14.30 -7.16 -13.60
CA GLU A 367 15.64 -6.84 -14.09
C GLU A 367 16.56 -6.35 -12.96
N ALA A 368 15.96 -5.79 -11.90
CA ALA A 368 16.69 -5.43 -10.68
C ALA A 368 16.77 -6.62 -9.72
N ASN A 369 17.86 -6.68 -9.00
CA ASN A 369 18.05 -7.66 -7.93
C ASN A 369 18.57 -7.02 -6.63
N TYR A 370 18.73 -5.69 -6.62
CA TYR A 370 19.02 -4.89 -5.43
C TYR A 370 17.89 -3.92 -5.14
N MET A 371 17.53 -3.81 -3.89
CA MET A 371 16.62 -2.78 -3.37
C MET A 371 17.26 -2.09 -2.19
N ILE A 372 17.20 -0.77 -2.18
CA ILE A 372 17.62 0.04 -1.04
C ILE A 372 16.42 0.84 -0.58
N TYR A 373 16.04 0.69 0.67
CA TYR A 373 15.02 1.53 1.29
C TYR A 373 15.69 2.71 1.96
N TYR A 374 15.62 3.87 1.31
CA TYR A 374 16.01 5.15 1.90
C TYR A 374 15.27 5.38 3.21
N ASN A 375 13.96 5.13 3.20
CA ASN A 375 13.13 4.99 4.37
C ASN A 375 11.98 4.02 4.06
N SER A 376 11.45 3.40 5.09
CA SER A 376 10.39 2.43 4.96
C SER A 376 9.01 3.05 5.22
N THR A 377 7.97 2.27 5.18
CA THR A 377 6.58 2.69 5.38
C THR A 377 6.01 2.08 6.64
N PHE A 378 5.05 2.77 7.27
CA PHE A 378 4.26 2.22 8.38
C PHE A 378 3.30 1.09 7.98
N ASP A 379 3.21 0.80 6.68
CA ASP A 379 2.28 -0.16 6.10
C ASP A 379 3.04 -1.38 5.57
N TYR A 380 2.99 -2.48 6.32
CA TYR A 380 3.64 -3.74 5.95
C TYR A 380 3.22 -4.26 4.57
N ALA A 381 1.93 -4.11 4.20
CA ALA A 381 1.47 -4.57 2.90
C ALA A 381 2.15 -3.84 1.75
N LYS A 382 2.38 -2.53 1.88
CA LYS A 382 3.13 -1.74 0.89
C LYS A 382 4.58 -2.16 0.80
N ARG A 383 5.21 -2.50 1.95
CA ARG A 383 6.58 -3.01 1.99
C ARG A 383 6.69 -4.30 1.18
N ILE A 384 5.86 -5.28 1.48
CA ILE A 384 5.86 -6.56 0.75
C ILE A 384 5.52 -6.37 -0.73
N GLN A 385 4.55 -5.50 -1.06
CA GLN A 385 4.22 -5.20 -2.44
C GLN A 385 5.39 -4.60 -3.22
N SER A 386 6.20 -3.75 -2.59
CA SER A 386 7.40 -3.19 -3.23
C SER A 386 8.48 -4.24 -3.46
N GLU A 387 8.71 -5.14 -2.51
CA GLU A 387 9.63 -6.27 -2.68
C GLU A 387 9.21 -7.22 -3.80
N ASP A 388 7.90 -7.43 -3.96
CA ASP A 388 7.31 -8.28 -4.99
C ASP A 388 7.46 -7.72 -6.42
N ARG A 389 7.99 -6.51 -6.57
CA ARG A 389 8.34 -5.95 -7.90
C ARG A 389 9.58 -6.61 -8.50
N ILE A 390 10.50 -7.08 -7.67
CA ILE A 390 11.69 -7.83 -8.12
C ILE A 390 11.60 -9.31 -7.79
N TYR A 391 11.02 -9.69 -6.63
CA TYR A 391 10.95 -11.06 -6.15
C TYR A 391 9.70 -11.79 -6.68
N ARG A 392 9.77 -12.20 -7.94
CA ARG A 392 8.65 -12.78 -8.69
C ARG A 392 9.13 -13.71 -9.80
N ILE A 393 8.20 -14.37 -10.48
CA ILE A 393 8.47 -15.24 -11.64
C ILE A 393 9.36 -14.49 -12.65
N GLY A 394 10.46 -15.14 -13.06
CA GLY A 394 11.44 -14.58 -13.98
C GLY A 394 12.65 -13.92 -13.31
N GLN A 395 12.69 -13.86 -11.98
CA GLN A 395 13.88 -13.48 -11.23
C GLN A 395 14.84 -14.68 -11.15
N ASN A 396 16.06 -14.50 -11.68
CA ASN A 396 17.08 -15.55 -11.73
C ASN A 396 18.33 -15.20 -10.90
N LYS A 397 18.33 -14.05 -10.21
CA LYS A 397 19.43 -13.56 -9.39
C LYS A 397 19.01 -13.48 -7.93
N ASN A 398 19.94 -13.70 -7.01
CA ASN A 398 19.70 -13.44 -5.59
C ASN A 398 19.23 -12.01 -5.40
N CYS A 399 18.18 -11.83 -4.61
CA CYS A 399 17.63 -10.52 -4.31
C CYS A 399 18.20 -10.00 -3.00
N HIS A 400 18.76 -8.80 -3.03
CA HIS A 400 19.35 -8.14 -1.87
C HIS A 400 18.52 -6.91 -1.50
N ILE A 401 18.05 -6.90 -0.27
CA ILE A 401 17.22 -5.81 0.28
C ILE A 401 18.02 -5.15 1.39
N ILE A 402 18.25 -3.86 1.25
CA ILE A 402 19.04 -3.06 2.17
C ILE A 402 18.14 -2.00 2.77
N ASP A 403 18.03 -1.96 4.09
CA ASP A 403 17.34 -0.92 4.81
C ASP A 403 18.36 0.10 5.36
N VAL A 404 18.19 1.38 5.02
CA VAL A 404 19.02 2.46 5.57
C VAL A 404 18.29 3.04 6.77
N LEU A 405 18.85 2.83 7.95
CA LEU A 405 18.24 3.12 9.24
C LEU A 405 19.07 4.15 10.01
N SER A 406 18.41 4.98 10.78
CA SER A 406 19.06 5.77 11.83
C SER A 406 18.97 5.04 13.17
N TYR A 407 19.79 5.41 14.12
CA TYR A 407 19.68 4.93 15.50
C TYR A 407 18.51 5.60 16.25
N SER A 408 17.57 6.25 15.55
CA SER A 408 16.39 6.86 16.15
C SER A 408 15.30 5.82 16.45
N GLY A 409 14.50 6.09 17.47
CA GLY A 409 13.41 5.19 17.85
C GLY A 409 12.35 4.99 16.78
N ILE A 410 12.13 5.97 15.87
CA ILE A 410 11.13 5.82 14.79
C ILE A 410 11.52 4.74 13.78
N ASP A 411 12.78 4.67 13.37
CA ASP A 411 13.25 3.63 12.45
C ASP A 411 13.18 2.25 13.11
N SER A 412 13.59 2.15 14.38
CA SER A 412 13.51 0.92 15.18
C SER A 412 12.07 0.41 15.33
N MET A 413 11.08 1.30 15.52
CA MET A 413 9.67 0.91 15.56
C MET A 413 9.16 0.39 14.21
N ILE A 414 9.55 1.03 13.13
CA ILE A 414 9.16 0.61 11.78
C ILE A 414 9.75 -0.78 11.50
N GLU A 415 11.03 -0.99 11.82
CA GLU A 415 11.72 -2.27 11.67
C GLU A 415 11.01 -3.39 12.44
N LYS A 416 10.80 -3.23 13.75
CA LYS A 416 10.05 -4.16 14.58
C LYS A 416 8.66 -4.47 14.04
N SER A 417 7.98 -3.46 13.50
CA SER A 417 6.65 -3.62 12.89
C SER A 417 6.71 -4.50 11.63
N ILE A 418 7.74 -4.32 10.80
CA ILE A 418 7.97 -5.12 9.59
C ILE A 418 8.32 -6.56 9.96
N GLU A 419 9.21 -6.79 10.93
CA GLU A 419 9.56 -8.12 11.42
C GLU A 419 8.35 -8.88 11.95
N ASN A 420 7.49 -8.21 12.71
CA ASN A 420 6.23 -8.76 13.23
C ASN A 420 5.12 -8.86 12.16
N LYS A 421 5.41 -8.58 10.89
CA LYS A 421 4.45 -8.59 9.76
C LYS A 421 3.20 -7.77 10.04
N SER A 422 3.36 -6.67 10.76
CA SER A 422 2.29 -5.79 11.20
C SER A 422 2.44 -4.38 10.62
N SER A 423 1.35 -3.62 10.59
CA SER A 423 1.41 -2.19 10.26
C SER A 423 1.57 -1.38 11.52
N LEU A 424 2.65 -0.59 11.64
CA LEU A 424 2.89 0.29 12.78
C LEU A 424 1.67 1.17 13.10
N ALA A 425 1.04 1.73 12.06
CA ALA A 425 -0.16 2.53 12.23
C ALA A 425 -1.33 1.76 12.88
N ARG A 426 -1.43 0.45 12.63
CA ARG A 426 -2.44 -0.41 13.27
C ARG A 426 -2.09 -0.67 14.72
N CYS A 427 -0.85 -1.06 14.99
CA CYS A 427 -0.38 -1.35 16.35
C CYS A 427 -0.56 -0.14 17.27
N ILE A 428 -0.15 1.06 16.81
CA ILE A 428 -0.32 2.30 17.56
C ILE A 428 -1.80 2.60 17.85
N ARG A 429 -2.68 2.46 16.84
CA ARG A 429 -4.11 2.70 17.09
C ARG A 429 -4.71 1.72 18.09
N GLN A 430 -4.30 0.47 18.07
CA GLN A 430 -4.75 -0.53 19.04
C GLN A 430 -4.23 -0.19 20.45
N GLU A 431 -2.93 0.04 20.62
CA GLU A 431 -2.32 0.43 21.89
C GLU A 431 -2.97 1.68 22.49
N ILE A 432 -3.14 2.73 21.67
CA ILE A 432 -3.80 3.97 22.12
C ILE A 432 -5.26 3.72 22.56
N ASN A 433 -5.99 2.86 21.83
CA ASN A 433 -7.38 2.57 22.18
C ASN A 433 -7.53 1.85 23.52
N GLU A 434 -6.56 1.01 23.89
CA GLU A 434 -6.56 0.28 25.15
C GLU A 434 -6.26 1.15 26.37
N ILE A 435 -5.53 2.27 26.17
CA ILE A 435 -5.02 3.08 27.28
C ILE A 435 -5.62 4.50 27.37
N LYS A 436 -6.31 4.97 26.33
CA LYS A 436 -6.75 6.37 26.17
C LYS A 436 -7.68 6.91 27.28
N ASP A 437 -8.34 6.03 28.02
CA ASP A 437 -9.25 6.39 29.09
C ASP A 437 -8.61 6.28 30.50
N ASP A 438 -7.32 5.92 30.56
CA ASP A 438 -6.56 5.68 31.78
C ASP A 438 -5.38 6.66 31.87
N LYS A 439 -5.48 7.62 32.76
CA LYS A 439 -4.47 8.67 32.95
C LYS A 439 -3.09 8.12 33.32
N GLU A 440 -3.03 7.08 34.14
CA GLU A 440 -1.76 6.48 34.55
C GLU A 440 -1.07 5.81 33.37
N LYS A 441 -1.82 5.06 32.58
CA LYS A 441 -1.28 4.42 31.36
C LYS A 441 -0.89 5.43 30.29
N ILE A 442 -1.60 6.56 30.18
CA ILE A 442 -1.19 7.66 29.26
C ILE A 442 0.16 8.23 29.70
N GLU A 443 0.36 8.46 31.01
CA GLU A 443 1.65 8.94 31.51
C GLU A 443 2.77 7.90 31.36
N GLU A 444 2.48 6.61 31.50
CA GLU A 444 3.43 5.53 31.19
C GLU A 444 3.78 5.51 29.70
N PHE A 445 2.80 5.68 28.83
CA PHE A 445 3.00 5.75 27.38
C PHE A 445 3.85 6.97 26.98
N LYS A 446 3.61 8.15 27.58
CA LYS A 446 4.46 9.33 27.38
C LYS A 446 5.92 9.05 27.76
N LYS A 447 6.14 8.44 28.94
CA LYS A 447 7.49 8.05 29.38
C LYS A 447 8.13 7.03 28.43
N LYS A 448 7.37 6.04 27.98
CA LYS A 448 7.83 5.06 26.99
C LYS A 448 8.31 5.76 25.71
N ILE A 449 7.51 6.68 25.15
CA ILE A 449 7.89 7.43 23.94
C ILE A 449 9.13 8.29 24.20
N LEU A 450 9.24 8.95 25.35
CA LEU A 450 10.42 9.76 25.68
C LEU A 450 11.71 8.94 25.72
N ASN A 451 11.64 7.71 26.20
CA ASN A 451 12.81 6.85 26.41
C ASN A 451 13.18 5.99 25.19
N GLU A 452 12.18 5.58 24.39
CA GLU A 452 12.39 4.66 23.26
C GLU A 452 12.58 5.38 21.92
N PHE A 453 12.23 6.65 21.82
CA PHE A 453 12.34 7.52 20.64
C PHE A 453 13.37 8.63 20.85
#